data_98ab32df741d7097d03eda973097f2f6
#
_entry.id   98ab32df741d7097d03eda973097f2f6
#
_cell.length_a   1.000
_cell.length_b   1.000
_cell.length_c   1.000
_cell.angle_alpha   90.00
_cell.angle_beta   90.00
_cell.angle_gamma   90.00
#
_symmetry.space_group_name_H-M   'P 1'
#
loop_
_entity.id
_entity.type
_entity.pdbx_description
1 polymer ?
#
loop_
_entity_poly.entity_id
_entity_poly.type
_entity_poly.pdbx_seq_one_letter_code
_entity_poly.pdbx_strand_id
1 'polypeptide(L)'
;MKTECIDKGKGKVILLVHGLFGALSNWKAVINELSKNYRVIVPRLPITEVDPSKASISGLSEFVRNFISSKKLKNISIIGNSLGGHLALDYVINSQRNVNNLILTGSSGLFENSFGGSFPKRGDYNYINERVNYTFYNPKILSKKYIKEVYDTLNDND
;
A
#
# COMPACT_ATOMS: atom_id res chain seq x y z
N MET A 1 5.80 -1.73 18.97
CA MET A 1 4.58 -2.42 18.52
C MET A 1 4.94 -3.45 17.46
N LYS A 2 4.32 -4.63 17.47
CA LYS A 2 4.54 -5.67 16.46
C LYS A 2 3.68 -5.30 15.25
N THR A 3 4.30 -4.84 14.18
CA THR A 3 3.59 -4.49 12.93
C THR A 3 2.95 -5.74 12.33
N GLU A 4 1.66 -5.70 12.09
CA GLU A 4 0.96 -6.76 11.36
C GLU A 4 1.53 -6.85 9.95
N CYS A 5 1.90 -8.05 9.52
CA CYS A 5 2.41 -8.30 8.18
C CYS A 5 2.17 -9.74 7.76
N ILE A 6 1.99 -9.95 6.47
CA ILE A 6 2.13 -11.28 5.86
C ILE A 6 3.61 -11.51 5.57
N ASP A 7 4.12 -12.71 5.90
CA ASP A 7 5.49 -13.14 5.58
C ASP A 7 5.40 -14.60 5.15
N LYS A 8 5.49 -14.87 3.83
CA LYS A 8 5.21 -16.18 3.24
C LYS A 8 6.25 -16.54 2.18
N GLY A 9 6.58 -17.82 2.09
CA GLY A 9 7.57 -18.34 1.16
C GLY A 9 9.01 -18.24 1.68
N LYS A 10 9.98 -18.51 0.81
CA LYS A 10 11.41 -18.50 1.13
C LYS A 10 12.21 -17.97 -0.08
N GLY A 11 13.45 -17.58 0.14
CA GLY A 11 14.36 -17.12 -0.93
C GLY A 11 14.50 -15.60 -1.02
N LYS A 12 14.68 -15.08 -2.24
CA LYS A 12 14.82 -13.62 -2.46
C LYS A 12 13.56 -12.88 -2.00
N VAL A 13 13.77 -11.75 -1.35
CA VAL A 13 12.66 -10.99 -0.73
C VAL A 13 11.95 -10.12 -1.75
N ILE A 14 10.62 -10.22 -1.78
CA ILE A 14 9.72 -9.28 -2.45
C ILE A 14 8.89 -8.60 -1.37
N LEU A 15 9.00 -7.28 -1.29
CA LEU A 15 8.19 -6.44 -0.42
C LEU A 15 7.04 -5.86 -1.23
N LEU A 16 5.80 -6.17 -0.85
CA LEU A 16 4.60 -5.60 -1.47
C LEU A 16 4.07 -4.47 -0.61
N VAL A 17 3.91 -3.29 -1.19
CA VAL A 17 3.40 -2.09 -0.50
C VAL A 17 2.06 -1.70 -1.10
N HIS A 18 1.01 -1.76 -0.29
CA HIS A 18 -0.37 -1.53 -0.74
C HIS A 18 -0.74 -0.05 -0.82
N GLY A 19 -1.81 0.26 -1.55
CA GLY A 19 -2.36 1.62 -1.66
C GLY A 19 -3.31 1.97 -0.52
N LEU A 20 -3.89 3.16 -0.60
CA LEU A 20 -4.76 3.74 0.43
C LEU A 20 -5.97 2.84 0.78
N PHE A 21 -6.56 2.20 -0.23
CA PHE A 21 -7.70 1.29 -0.06
C PHE A 21 -7.30 -0.18 -0.08
N GLY A 22 -5.99 -0.47 -0.04
CA GLY A 22 -5.45 -1.80 -0.13
C GLY A 22 -5.33 -2.44 1.24
N ALA A 23 -6.28 -3.28 1.62
CA ALA A 23 -6.04 -4.24 2.69
C ALA A 23 -5.07 -5.33 2.21
N LEU A 24 -4.53 -6.13 3.14
CA LEU A 24 -3.64 -7.25 2.83
C LEU A 24 -4.26 -8.25 1.83
N SER A 25 -5.60 -8.30 1.77
CA SER A 25 -6.39 -9.14 0.86
C SER A 25 -6.18 -8.83 -0.63
N ASN A 26 -5.90 -7.58 -1.00
CA ASN A 26 -5.71 -7.20 -2.41
C ASN A 26 -4.51 -7.88 -3.06
N TRP A 27 -3.55 -8.32 -2.26
CA TRP A 27 -2.37 -9.02 -2.72
C TRP A 27 -2.51 -10.55 -2.72
N LYS A 28 -3.67 -11.11 -2.33
CA LYS A 28 -3.84 -12.55 -2.11
C LYS A 28 -3.40 -13.41 -3.29
N ALA A 29 -3.82 -13.07 -4.52
CA ALA A 29 -3.43 -13.81 -5.72
C ALA A 29 -1.93 -13.69 -5.99
N VAL A 30 -1.39 -12.47 -5.90
CA VAL A 30 0.05 -12.18 -6.10
C VAL A 30 0.90 -12.89 -5.05
N ILE A 31 0.49 -12.84 -3.77
CA ILE A 31 1.18 -13.55 -2.68
C ILE A 31 1.21 -15.05 -2.96
N ASN A 32 0.08 -15.64 -3.33
CA ASN A 32 -0.01 -17.08 -3.58
C ASN A 32 0.88 -17.53 -4.74
N GLU A 33 1.02 -16.72 -5.77
CA GLU A 33 1.88 -17.04 -6.90
C GLU A 33 3.36 -16.82 -6.57
N LEU A 34 3.70 -15.63 -6.12
CA LEU A 34 5.09 -15.26 -5.87
C LEU A 34 5.72 -16.06 -4.72
N SER A 35 4.93 -16.42 -3.69
CA SER A 35 5.47 -17.17 -2.54
C SER A 35 5.90 -18.61 -2.86
N LYS A 36 5.64 -19.11 -4.06
CA LYS A 36 6.16 -20.39 -4.52
C LYS A 36 7.70 -20.36 -4.70
N ASN A 37 8.24 -19.20 -5.10
CA ASN A 37 9.65 -19.05 -5.46
C ASN A 37 10.38 -17.94 -4.70
N TYR A 38 9.66 -17.09 -3.96
CA TYR A 38 10.19 -15.92 -3.27
C TYR A 38 9.65 -15.84 -1.83
N ARG A 39 10.38 -15.13 -0.97
CA ARG A 39 9.84 -14.71 0.31
C ARG A 39 9.08 -13.41 0.11
N VAL A 40 7.77 -13.47 0.22
CA VAL A 40 6.86 -12.33 0.02
C VAL A 40 6.49 -11.75 1.38
N ILE A 41 6.72 -10.46 1.55
CA ILE A 41 6.41 -9.72 2.77
C ILE A 41 5.46 -8.58 2.42
N VAL A 42 4.37 -8.45 3.19
CA VAL A 42 3.37 -7.39 3.00
C VAL A 42 3.10 -6.74 4.34
N PRO A 43 3.67 -5.57 4.64
CA PRO A 43 3.32 -4.84 5.85
C PRO A 43 1.92 -4.24 5.73
N ARG A 44 1.16 -4.23 6.82
CA ARG A 44 -0.04 -3.40 6.93
C ARG A 44 0.41 -1.96 7.20
N LEU A 45 0.11 -1.07 6.28
CA LEU A 45 0.39 0.36 6.46
C LEU A 45 -0.61 0.92 7.49
N PRO A 46 -0.15 1.72 8.45
CA PRO A 46 -0.99 2.26 9.53
C PRO A 46 -1.77 3.50 9.04
N ILE A 47 -2.52 3.37 7.94
CA ILE A 47 -3.18 4.50 7.28
C ILE A 47 -4.31 5.10 8.14
N THR A 48 -5.01 4.24 8.90
CA THR A 48 -6.14 4.65 9.75
C THR A 48 -5.79 4.72 11.24
N GLU A 49 -4.68 4.11 11.64
CA GLU A 49 -4.26 3.92 13.03
C GLU A 49 -3.31 5.02 13.53
N VAL A 50 -2.82 5.88 12.65
CA VAL A 50 -1.91 6.96 13.03
C VAL A 50 -2.66 8.25 13.28
N ASP A 51 -2.13 9.05 14.20
CA ASP A 51 -2.49 10.44 14.36
C ASP A 51 -2.57 11.12 12.98
N PRO A 52 -3.66 11.86 12.67
CA PRO A 52 -3.80 12.56 11.40
C PRO A 52 -2.59 13.38 10.97
N SER A 53 -1.83 13.91 11.94
CA SER A 53 -0.57 14.62 11.68
C SER A 53 0.54 13.73 11.12
N LYS A 54 0.48 12.42 11.37
CA LYS A 54 1.43 11.40 10.88
C LYS A 54 0.91 10.62 9.68
N ALA A 55 -0.36 10.76 9.33
CA ALA A 55 -0.97 10.19 8.11
C ALA A 55 -0.56 10.99 6.87
N SER A 56 0.72 11.31 6.76
CA SER A 56 1.35 12.00 5.64
C SER A 56 2.24 11.04 4.84
N ILE A 57 2.59 11.42 3.63
CA ILE A 57 3.57 10.67 2.83
C ILE A 57 4.87 10.48 3.62
N SER A 58 5.36 11.54 4.28
CA SER A 58 6.58 11.48 5.08
C SER A 58 6.47 10.48 6.24
N GLY A 59 5.37 10.49 6.99
CA GLY A 59 5.16 9.57 8.12
C GLY A 59 5.06 8.10 7.67
N LEU A 60 4.33 7.85 6.57
CA LEU A 60 4.21 6.52 6.00
C LEU A 60 5.53 6.03 5.37
N SER A 61 6.30 6.93 4.76
CA SER A 61 7.64 6.61 4.25
C SER A 61 8.60 6.24 5.38
N GLU A 62 8.53 6.96 6.49
CA GLU A 62 9.29 6.62 7.70
C GLU A 62 8.89 5.25 8.24
N PHE A 63 7.58 4.94 8.29
CA PHE A 63 7.10 3.62 8.66
C PHE A 63 7.71 2.52 7.78
N VAL A 64 7.71 2.67 6.45
CA VAL A 64 8.29 1.69 5.51
C VAL A 64 9.80 1.52 5.76
N ARG A 65 10.53 2.61 5.97
CA ARG A 65 11.97 2.56 6.33
C ARG A 65 12.21 1.78 7.61
N ASN A 66 11.44 2.10 8.66
CA ASN A 66 11.56 1.45 9.95
C ASN A 66 11.18 -0.04 9.88
N PHE A 67 10.15 -0.39 9.10
CA PHE A 67 9.76 -1.77 8.87
C PHE A 67 10.88 -2.58 8.21
N ILE A 68 11.44 -2.08 7.10
CA ILE A 68 12.55 -2.73 6.38
C ILE A 68 13.76 -2.90 7.29
N SER A 69 14.10 -1.88 8.06
CA SER A 69 15.21 -1.90 9.01
C SER A 69 14.99 -2.92 10.13
N SER A 70 13.81 -2.91 10.77
CA SER A 70 13.48 -3.82 11.88
C SER A 70 13.49 -5.29 11.48
N LYS A 71 13.09 -5.58 10.25
CA LYS A 71 13.14 -6.92 9.64
C LYS A 71 14.53 -7.26 9.07
N LYS A 72 15.48 -6.33 9.13
CA LYS A 72 16.85 -6.47 8.57
C LYS A 72 16.85 -6.92 7.10
N LEU A 73 15.88 -6.41 6.33
CA LEU A 73 15.74 -6.79 4.91
C LEU A 73 16.85 -6.16 4.08
N LYS A 74 17.45 -6.96 3.19
CA LYS A 74 18.50 -6.52 2.27
C LYS A 74 18.27 -7.12 0.89
N ASN A 75 18.75 -6.42 -0.16
CA ASN A 75 18.67 -6.88 -1.55
C ASN A 75 17.24 -7.23 -1.96
N ILE A 76 16.29 -6.34 -1.61
CA ILE A 76 14.86 -6.57 -1.82
C ILE A 76 14.40 -6.12 -3.20
N SER A 77 13.38 -6.77 -3.73
CA SER A 77 12.55 -6.20 -4.78
C SER A 77 11.32 -5.58 -4.13
N ILE A 78 10.96 -4.37 -4.51
CA ILE A 78 9.78 -3.68 -3.98
C ILE A 78 8.75 -3.58 -5.10
N ILE A 79 7.52 -3.98 -4.82
CA ILE A 79 6.36 -3.76 -5.68
C ILE A 79 5.39 -2.86 -4.94
N GLY A 80 5.16 -1.66 -5.46
CA GLY A 80 4.26 -0.69 -4.85
C GLY A 80 3.07 -0.36 -5.73
N ASN A 81 1.88 -0.33 -5.14
CA ASN A 81 0.65 0.03 -5.84
C ASN A 81 0.10 1.34 -5.30
N SER A 82 -0.27 2.26 -6.20
CA SER A 82 -0.88 3.56 -5.86
C SER A 82 -0.04 4.32 -4.82
N LEU A 83 -0.58 4.67 -3.66
CA LEU A 83 0.15 5.24 -2.52
C LEU A 83 1.39 4.39 -2.15
N GLY A 84 1.26 3.06 -2.15
CA GLY A 84 2.39 2.16 -1.87
C GLY A 84 3.52 2.28 -2.90
N GLY A 85 3.19 2.63 -4.13
CA GLY A 85 4.18 2.95 -5.17
C GLY A 85 4.95 4.24 -4.86
N HIS A 86 4.27 5.28 -4.39
CA HIS A 86 4.89 6.52 -3.94
C HIS A 86 5.86 6.28 -2.77
N LEU A 87 5.42 5.51 -1.77
CA LEU A 87 6.25 5.16 -0.62
C LEU A 87 7.47 4.32 -1.03
N ALA A 88 7.29 3.39 -1.97
CA ALA A 88 8.38 2.58 -2.52
C ALA A 88 9.39 3.43 -3.29
N LEU A 89 8.91 4.40 -4.08
CA LEU A 89 9.74 5.34 -4.81
C LEU A 89 10.56 6.22 -3.86
N ASP A 90 9.91 6.81 -2.83
CA ASP A 90 10.59 7.59 -1.80
C ASP A 90 11.68 6.76 -1.08
N TYR A 91 11.38 5.51 -0.74
CA TYR A 91 12.36 4.62 -0.13
C TYR A 91 13.57 4.39 -1.03
N VAL A 92 13.36 4.12 -2.33
CA VAL A 92 14.44 3.85 -3.29
C VAL A 92 15.33 5.07 -3.49
N ILE A 93 14.74 6.26 -3.62
CA ILE A 93 15.51 7.51 -3.77
C ILE A 93 16.45 7.73 -2.59
N ASN A 94 15.98 7.43 -1.38
CA ASN A 94 16.73 7.67 -0.15
C ASN A 94 17.58 6.47 0.33
N SER A 95 17.42 5.25 -0.25
CA SER A 95 18.01 4.01 0.26
C SER A 95 18.41 3.02 -0.84
N GLN A 96 18.98 3.50 -1.95
CA GLN A 96 19.26 2.74 -3.18
C GLN A 96 20.03 1.42 -2.97
N ARG A 97 20.93 1.35 -1.99
CA ARG A 97 21.81 0.20 -1.76
C ARG A 97 21.12 -1.09 -1.33
N ASN A 98 19.86 -1.00 -0.92
CA ASN A 98 19.10 -2.15 -0.39
C ASN A 98 18.07 -2.69 -1.38
N VAL A 99 17.88 -2.06 -2.54
CA VAL A 99 16.83 -2.40 -3.49
C VAL A 99 17.44 -2.86 -4.81
N ASN A 100 17.09 -4.07 -5.22
CA ASN A 100 17.50 -4.62 -6.51
C ASN A 100 16.54 -4.21 -7.63
N ASN A 101 15.23 -4.20 -7.35
CA ASN A 101 14.21 -3.87 -8.33
C ASN A 101 13.10 -3.05 -7.67
N LEU A 102 12.61 -2.05 -8.40
CA LEU A 102 11.41 -1.29 -8.07
C LEU A 102 10.37 -1.51 -9.17
N ILE A 103 9.18 -1.97 -8.78
CA ILE A 103 8.05 -2.18 -9.68
C ILE A 103 6.89 -1.31 -9.18
N LEU A 104 6.41 -0.42 -10.04
CA LEU A 104 5.33 0.52 -9.74
C LEU A 104 4.08 0.14 -10.55
N THR A 105 2.95 0.01 -9.86
CA THR A 105 1.66 -0.29 -10.46
C THR A 105 0.65 0.80 -10.11
N GLY A 106 0.21 1.57 -11.11
CA GLY A 106 -0.70 2.70 -10.89
C GLY A 106 -0.22 3.65 -9.78
N SER A 107 1.09 3.94 -9.75
CA SER A 107 1.73 4.67 -8.65
C SER A 107 1.34 6.14 -8.66
N SER A 108 1.03 6.69 -7.48
CA SER A 108 1.13 8.12 -7.22
C SER A 108 2.60 8.55 -7.04
N GLY A 109 2.87 9.85 -7.02
CA GLY A 109 4.20 10.41 -6.79
C GLY A 109 5.09 10.53 -8.04
N LEU A 110 4.64 10.07 -9.21
CA LEU A 110 5.34 10.26 -10.48
C LEU A 110 4.77 11.45 -11.27
N PHE A 111 3.46 11.55 -11.29
CA PHE A 111 2.72 12.63 -11.91
C PHE A 111 1.41 12.82 -11.16
N GLU A 112 1.22 14.01 -10.62
CA GLU A 112 -0.01 14.39 -9.93
C GLU A 112 -0.65 15.53 -10.73
N ASN A 113 -1.75 15.29 -11.42
CA ASN A 113 -2.58 16.41 -11.84
C ASN A 113 -3.39 16.88 -10.63
N SER A 114 -3.47 18.18 -10.45
CA SER A 114 -4.06 18.87 -9.29
C SER A 114 -5.57 18.71 -9.12
N PHE A 115 -6.12 17.51 -9.34
CA PHE A 115 -7.48 17.18 -8.94
C PHE A 115 -7.52 17.04 -7.41
N GLY A 116 -7.70 18.20 -6.81
CA GLY A 116 -7.63 18.53 -5.42
C GLY A 116 -8.14 17.51 -4.42
N GLY A 117 -7.54 17.56 -3.23
CA GLY A 117 -8.04 16.98 -2.00
C GLY A 117 -8.20 15.45 -2.05
N SER A 118 -7.11 14.74 -1.92
CA SER A 118 -7.08 13.28 -2.02
C SER A 118 -7.49 12.54 -0.75
N PHE A 119 -7.86 13.23 0.30
CA PHE A 119 -8.31 12.57 1.52
C PHE A 119 -9.80 12.23 1.41
N PRO A 120 -10.17 10.95 1.66
CA PRO A 120 -11.56 10.54 1.65
C PRO A 120 -12.33 11.34 2.71
N LYS A 121 -13.49 11.88 2.32
CA LYS A 121 -14.46 12.37 3.28
C LYS A 121 -15.00 11.13 3.99
N ARG A 122 -14.44 10.83 5.17
CA ARG A 122 -14.94 9.75 6.02
C ARG A 122 -16.43 9.97 6.27
N GLY A 123 -17.22 8.91 6.26
CA GLY A 123 -18.68 8.98 6.45
C GLY A 123 -19.50 9.25 5.19
N ASP A 124 -18.92 9.71 4.09
CA ASP A 124 -19.66 9.94 2.84
C ASP A 124 -19.47 8.74 1.88
N TYR A 125 -20.43 7.80 1.95
CA TYR A 125 -20.41 6.60 1.10
C TYR A 125 -20.42 6.93 -0.40
N ASN A 126 -21.17 7.95 -0.82
CA ASN A 126 -21.27 8.31 -2.24
C ASN A 126 -19.95 8.86 -2.73
N TYR A 127 -19.32 9.73 -1.97
CA TYR A 127 -17.98 10.23 -2.28
C TYR A 127 -16.95 9.11 -2.38
N ILE A 128 -16.94 8.18 -1.41
CA ILE A 128 -16.03 7.04 -1.42
C ILE A 128 -16.29 6.14 -2.63
N ASN A 129 -17.55 5.85 -2.93
CA ASN A 129 -17.94 5.07 -4.10
C ASN A 129 -17.45 5.70 -5.41
N GLU A 130 -17.64 7.00 -5.61
CA GLU A 130 -17.15 7.72 -6.78
C GLU A 130 -15.63 7.63 -6.89
N ARG A 131 -14.91 7.87 -5.80
CA ARG A 131 -13.43 7.83 -5.79
C ARG A 131 -12.89 6.44 -6.05
N VAL A 132 -13.49 5.41 -5.47
CA VAL A 132 -13.12 4.02 -5.72
C VAL A 132 -13.36 3.67 -7.19
N ASN A 133 -14.51 4.03 -7.75
CA ASN A 133 -14.79 3.78 -9.18
C ASN A 133 -13.81 4.52 -10.10
N TYR A 134 -13.42 5.75 -9.77
CA TYR A 134 -12.44 6.53 -10.54
C TYR A 134 -11.03 5.91 -10.54
N THR A 135 -10.69 5.15 -9.50
CA THR A 135 -9.36 4.53 -9.36
C THR A 135 -9.17 3.33 -10.29
N PHE A 136 -10.25 2.75 -10.80
CA PHE A 136 -10.18 1.55 -11.63
C PHE A 136 -10.38 1.88 -13.11
N TYR A 137 -9.53 1.33 -13.98
CA TYR A 137 -9.67 1.43 -15.43
C TYR A 137 -11.03 0.90 -15.90
N ASN A 138 -11.49 -0.19 -15.31
CA ASN A 138 -12.82 -0.75 -15.57
C ASN A 138 -13.62 -0.86 -14.26
N PRO A 139 -14.40 0.16 -13.89
CA PRO A 139 -15.16 0.14 -12.64
C PRO A 139 -16.26 -0.95 -12.58
N LYS A 140 -16.64 -1.55 -13.72
CA LYS A 140 -17.64 -2.64 -13.76
C LYS A 140 -17.18 -3.93 -13.05
N ILE A 141 -15.88 -4.07 -12.79
CA ILE A 141 -15.35 -5.22 -12.04
C ILE A 141 -15.54 -5.07 -10.52
N LEU A 142 -15.89 -3.88 -10.07
CA LEU A 142 -16.06 -3.59 -8.64
C LEU A 142 -17.39 -4.15 -8.14
N SER A 143 -17.32 -4.97 -7.11
CA SER A 143 -18.51 -5.42 -6.41
C SER A 143 -18.96 -4.37 -5.38
N LYS A 144 -20.28 -4.30 -5.13
CA LYS A 144 -20.81 -3.49 -4.02
C LYS A 144 -20.20 -3.90 -2.67
N LYS A 145 -19.84 -5.19 -2.52
CA LYS A 145 -19.15 -5.70 -1.34
C LYS A 145 -17.78 -5.05 -1.16
N TYR A 146 -17.00 -4.93 -2.24
CA TYR A 146 -15.68 -4.28 -2.19
C TYR A 146 -15.79 -2.80 -1.79
N ILE A 147 -16.74 -2.06 -2.38
CA ILE A 147 -16.96 -0.64 -2.05
C ILE A 147 -17.35 -0.48 -0.57
N LYS A 148 -18.22 -1.38 -0.07
CA LYS A 148 -18.60 -1.41 1.34
C LYS A 148 -17.40 -1.71 2.24
N GLU A 149 -16.58 -2.68 1.89
CA GLU A 149 -15.35 -3.04 2.62
C GLU A 149 -14.39 -1.83 2.71
N VAL A 150 -14.21 -1.11 1.61
CA VAL A 150 -13.42 0.15 1.61
C VAL A 150 -14.03 1.20 2.53
N TYR A 151 -15.36 1.39 2.46
CA TYR A 151 -16.07 2.34 3.31
C TYR A 151 -15.91 1.98 4.80
N ASP A 152 -16.16 0.72 5.14
CA ASP A 152 -16.02 0.23 6.51
C ASP A 152 -14.58 0.43 7.02
N THR A 153 -13.57 0.04 6.24
CA THR A 153 -12.15 0.21 6.60
C THR A 153 -11.77 1.68 6.87
N LEU A 154 -12.36 2.62 6.14
CA LEU A 154 -12.08 4.05 6.33
C LEU A 154 -12.80 4.66 7.53
N ASN A 155 -13.85 4.00 8.03
CA ASN A 155 -14.71 4.48 9.11
C ASN A 155 -14.58 3.64 10.39
N ASP A 156 -13.90 2.49 10.34
CA ASP A 156 -13.58 1.73 11.56
C ASP A 156 -12.60 2.56 12.41
N ASN A 157 -13.12 2.99 13.56
CA ASN A 157 -12.38 3.74 14.58
C ASN A 157 -12.02 2.81 15.76
N ASP A 158 -11.64 1.55 15.50
CA ASP A 158 -11.13 0.67 16.55
C ASP A 158 -9.66 0.91 16.89
#